data_419e6b712bb945451188f00776c44410
#
_entry.id   419e6b712bb945451188f00776c44410
#
_cell.length_a   1.000
_cell.length_b   1.000
_cell.length_c   1.000
_cell.angle_alpha   90.00
_cell.angle_beta   90.00
_cell.angle_gamma   90.00
#
_symmetry.space_group_name_H-M   'P 1'
#
loop_
_entity.id
_entity.type
_entity.pdbx_description
1 polymer ?
#
loop_
_entity_poly.entity_id
_entity_poly.type
_entity_poly.pdbx_seq_one_letter_code
_entity_poly.pdbx_strand_id
1 'polypeptide(L)'
;MSAPAILAEDLVKTFGDVEALKGVSFEAQTGTVLGLLGPNGAGKTTALRILTTLLRPDRGRAEVLGVDVTEDPVGTRMSIGLAGQNAAVDENLSGRENLRLVGRLTHLPSAEIKHRSDALLEQFDLTRAEHRLVRTYSGGMRRRIDLAAALVHRPPVLFLDEPTTGLDPRSRTDLWGTIENLVADGTTVLLTTQHLEEADRLADRIVVIDHGEVIAEGTATELKGRLGSTVIEVGFGDAAGVARATEQLARLGAISTDGHQFRLSVTDGAAAMLETVRALDAAHLEPLTLALREPTLDDVFLSLTGHAAEVPTPSEDDDEALTASRRGRRSGTGGVST
;
A
#
# COMPACT_ATOMS: atom_id res chain seq x y z
N MET A 1 4.05 -29.30 2.32
CA MET A 1 3.87 -27.84 2.16
C MET A 1 4.74 -27.45 0.98
N SER A 2 4.24 -26.69 0.00
CA SER A 2 5.07 -26.21 -1.12
C SER A 2 6.04 -25.14 -0.59
N ALA A 3 7.20 -25.01 -1.22
CA ALA A 3 8.13 -23.94 -0.90
C ALA A 3 7.49 -22.57 -1.18
N PRO A 4 7.75 -21.55 -0.35
CA PRO A 4 7.23 -20.20 -0.57
C PRO A 4 7.79 -19.60 -1.87
N ALA A 5 7.03 -18.75 -2.53
CA ALA A 5 7.49 -18.03 -3.70
C ALA A 5 8.46 -16.89 -3.34
N ILE A 6 8.31 -16.32 -2.15
CA ILE A 6 9.18 -15.28 -1.60
C ILE A 6 9.52 -15.67 -0.16
N LEU A 7 10.80 -15.59 0.18
CA LEU A 7 11.31 -15.83 1.52
C LEU A 7 12.27 -14.71 1.92
N ALA A 8 12.07 -14.16 3.09
CA ALA A 8 12.98 -13.25 3.77
C ALA A 8 13.26 -13.82 5.17
N GLU A 9 14.52 -14.03 5.51
CA GLU A 9 14.96 -14.57 6.81
C GLU A 9 15.99 -13.65 7.45
N ASP A 10 15.67 -13.11 8.62
CA ASP A 10 16.55 -12.28 9.45
C ASP A 10 17.25 -11.15 8.69
N LEU A 11 16.53 -10.48 7.78
CA LEU A 11 17.09 -9.42 6.97
C LEU A 11 17.52 -8.22 7.81
N VAL A 12 18.79 -7.88 7.73
CA VAL A 12 19.38 -6.68 8.34
C VAL A 12 19.94 -5.77 7.27
N LYS A 13 19.67 -4.47 7.39
CA LYS A 13 20.23 -3.44 6.52
C LYS A 13 20.44 -2.14 7.25
N THR A 14 21.66 -1.61 7.17
CA THR A 14 22.06 -0.34 7.79
C THR A 14 22.50 0.65 6.71
N PHE A 15 22.14 1.91 6.86
CA PHE A 15 22.59 3.04 6.04
C PHE A 15 23.21 4.10 6.95
N GLY A 16 24.54 4.18 6.98
CA GLY A 16 25.24 5.01 7.95
C GLY A 16 24.87 4.60 9.38
N ASP A 17 24.27 5.52 10.15
CA ASP A 17 23.83 5.28 11.53
C ASP A 17 22.38 4.76 11.64
N VAL A 18 21.66 4.63 10.52
CA VAL A 18 20.26 4.20 10.50
C VAL A 18 20.14 2.72 10.15
N GLU A 19 19.66 1.91 11.10
CA GLU A 19 19.33 0.51 10.88
C GLU A 19 17.91 0.40 10.32
N ALA A 20 17.82 0.28 8.99
CA ALA A 20 16.55 0.27 8.26
C ALA A 20 15.81 -1.07 8.35
N LEU A 21 16.52 -2.18 8.56
CA LEU A 21 15.96 -3.51 8.85
C LEU A 21 16.76 -4.15 9.97
N LYS A 22 16.05 -4.71 10.97
CA LYS A 22 16.62 -5.25 12.21
C LYS A 22 16.27 -6.73 12.41
N GLY A 23 16.45 -7.57 11.39
CA GLY A 23 16.11 -8.98 11.44
C GLY A 23 14.68 -9.26 10.96
N VAL A 24 14.26 -8.62 9.87
CA VAL A 24 12.93 -8.78 9.29
C VAL A 24 12.81 -10.14 8.62
N SER A 25 11.77 -10.91 9.01
CA SER A 25 11.47 -12.23 8.45
C SER A 25 10.00 -12.30 8.02
N PHE A 26 9.73 -12.83 6.83
CA PHE A 26 8.40 -13.10 6.29
C PHE A 26 8.46 -14.02 5.07
N GLU A 27 7.32 -14.60 4.71
CA GLU A 27 7.19 -15.43 3.52
C GLU A 27 5.89 -15.15 2.74
N ALA A 28 5.92 -15.35 1.42
CA ALA A 28 4.72 -15.33 0.58
C ALA A 28 4.54 -16.67 -0.13
N GLN A 29 3.34 -17.21 -0.06
CA GLN A 29 2.98 -18.44 -0.75
C GLN A 29 2.74 -18.17 -2.25
N THR A 30 2.97 -19.18 -3.10
CA THR A 30 2.72 -19.07 -4.54
C THR A 30 1.26 -18.74 -4.83
N GLY A 31 1.01 -17.76 -5.71
CA GLY A 31 -0.33 -17.36 -6.14
C GLY A 31 -1.12 -16.59 -5.08
N THR A 32 -0.44 -15.96 -4.12
CA THR A 32 -1.06 -15.12 -3.07
C THR A 32 -0.54 -13.71 -3.09
N VAL A 33 -1.23 -12.82 -2.40
CA VAL A 33 -0.81 -11.43 -2.13
C VAL A 33 -0.25 -11.33 -0.71
N LEU A 34 1.03 -10.95 -0.58
CA LEU A 34 1.62 -10.53 0.68
C LEU A 34 1.68 -9.00 0.74
N GLY A 35 1.02 -8.41 1.73
CA GLY A 35 1.08 -6.97 2.02
C GLY A 35 2.13 -6.65 3.08
N LEU A 36 3.15 -5.84 2.74
CA LEU A 36 4.04 -5.22 3.73
C LEU A 36 3.44 -3.86 4.11
N LEU A 37 2.85 -3.78 5.29
CA LEU A 37 2.17 -2.60 5.82
C LEU A 37 3.06 -1.87 6.83
N GLY A 38 3.02 -0.55 6.84
CA GLY A 38 3.73 0.26 7.84
C GLY A 38 3.88 1.72 7.41
N PRO A 39 4.32 2.60 8.32
CA PRO A 39 4.51 4.02 8.03
C PRO A 39 5.69 4.26 7.08
N ASN A 40 5.85 5.51 6.66
CA ASN A 40 7.02 5.92 5.90
C ASN A 40 8.29 5.75 6.75
N GLY A 41 9.35 5.20 6.13
CA GLY A 41 10.60 4.90 6.82
C GLY A 41 10.60 3.59 7.63
N ALA A 42 9.51 2.83 7.69
CA ALA A 42 9.45 1.56 8.44
C ALA A 42 10.38 0.45 7.92
N GLY A 43 10.92 0.57 6.68
CA GLY A 43 11.78 -0.44 6.08
C GLY A 43 11.17 -1.20 4.90
N LYS A 44 9.89 -1.00 4.57
CA LYS A 44 9.16 -1.71 3.50
C LYS A 44 9.89 -1.69 2.15
N THR A 45 10.18 -0.50 1.62
CA THR A 45 10.91 -0.32 0.36
C THR A 45 12.32 -0.90 0.42
N THR A 46 12.98 -0.90 1.59
CA THR A 46 14.30 -1.51 1.77
C THR A 46 14.22 -3.04 1.62
N ALA A 47 13.25 -3.69 2.27
CA ALA A 47 13.02 -5.14 2.12
C ALA A 47 12.68 -5.49 0.66
N LEU A 48 11.79 -4.72 0.01
CA LEU A 48 11.45 -4.91 -1.40
C LEU A 48 12.69 -4.76 -2.32
N ARG A 49 13.54 -3.75 -2.10
CA ARG A 49 14.77 -3.55 -2.89
C ARG A 49 15.78 -4.69 -2.72
N ILE A 50 15.83 -5.35 -1.56
CA ILE A 50 16.67 -6.53 -1.35
C ILE A 50 16.12 -7.69 -2.19
N LEU A 51 14.83 -8.00 -2.07
CA LEU A 51 14.17 -9.09 -2.82
C LEU A 51 14.24 -8.90 -4.34
N THR A 52 14.21 -7.64 -4.81
CA THR A 52 14.35 -7.31 -6.23
C THR A 52 15.79 -7.12 -6.71
N THR A 53 16.77 -7.51 -5.89
CA THR A 53 18.22 -7.46 -6.20
C THR A 53 18.80 -6.05 -6.39
N LEU A 54 18.05 -4.99 -6.06
CA LEU A 54 18.51 -3.60 -6.15
C LEU A 54 19.41 -3.21 -4.98
N LEU A 55 19.35 -3.98 -3.88
CA LEU A 55 20.12 -3.75 -2.68
C LEU A 55 20.60 -5.09 -2.10
N ARG A 56 21.81 -5.14 -1.55
CA ARG A 56 22.29 -6.32 -0.82
C ARG A 56 21.98 -6.17 0.66
N PRO A 57 21.48 -7.22 1.34
CA PRO A 57 21.37 -7.22 2.79
C PRO A 57 22.76 -7.22 3.43
N ASP A 58 22.88 -6.71 4.64
CA ASP A 58 24.12 -6.81 5.43
C ASP A 58 24.19 -8.16 6.17
N ARG A 59 23.01 -8.71 6.55
CA ARG A 59 22.84 -10.05 7.09
C ARG A 59 21.46 -10.61 6.72
N GLY A 60 21.31 -11.90 6.90
CA GLY A 60 20.06 -12.61 6.57
C GLY A 60 20.08 -13.16 5.16
N ARG A 61 18.95 -13.77 4.76
CA ARG A 61 18.78 -14.46 3.48
C ARG A 61 17.49 -14.01 2.81
N ALA A 62 17.53 -13.82 1.50
CA ALA A 62 16.36 -13.51 0.70
C ALA A 62 16.29 -14.43 -0.53
N GLU A 63 15.13 -15.05 -0.75
CA GLU A 63 14.89 -15.93 -1.89
C GLU A 63 13.63 -15.52 -2.65
N VAL A 64 13.70 -15.71 -3.96
CA VAL A 64 12.54 -15.63 -4.85
C VAL A 64 12.49 -16.91 -5.69
N LEU A 65 11.38 -17.63 -5.62
CA LEU A 65 11.17 -18.93 -6.27
C LEU A 65 12.26 -19.96 -5.91
N GLY A 66 12.77 -19.93 -4.67
CA GLY A 66 13.81 -20.82 -4.18
C GLY A 66 15.22 -20.46 -4.65
N VAL A 67 15.41 -19.31 -5.29
CA VAL A 67 16.72 -18.78 -5.73
C VAL A 67 17.16 -17.68 -4.78
N ASP A 68 18.34 -17.79 -4.18
CA ASP A 68 18.94 -16.72 -3.38
C ASP A 68 19.24 -15.51 -4.26
N VAL A 69 18.66 -14.34 -3.89
CA VAL A 69 18.74 -13.12 -4.69
C VAL A 69 20.16 -12.54 -4.77
N THR A 70 21.05 -12.95 -3.86
CA THR A 70 22.45 -12.49 -3.83
C THR A 70 23.39 -13.40 -4.64
N GLU A 71 23.02 -14.68 -4.81
CA GLU A 71 23.78 -15.67 -5.56
C GLU A 71 23.48 -15.58 -7.06
N ASP A 72 22.18 -15.47 -7.45
CA ASP A 72 21.79 -15.28 -8.85
C ASP A 72 20.87 -14.06 -9.04
N PRO A 73 21.39 -12.84 -8.96
CA PRO A 73 20.60 -11.64 -9.16
C PRO A 73 20.09 -11.45 -10.60
N VAL A 74 20.73 -12.09 -11.58
CA VAL A 74 20.30 -12.00 -12.99
C VAL A 74 19.11 -12.89 -13.23
N GLY A 75 19.18 -14.16 -12.81
CA GLY A 75 18.05 -15.10 -12.89
C GLY A 75 16.84 -14.60 -12.10
N THR A 76 17.07 -14.04 -10.91
CA THR A 76 15.99 -13.42 -10.12
C THR A 76 15.29 -12.31 -10.89
N ARG A 77 16.02 -11.34 -11.47
CA ARG A 77 15.42 -10.23 -12.24
C ARG A 77 14.65 -10.69 -13.48
N MET A 78 15.05 -11.81 -14.09
CA MET A 78 14.31 -12.39 -15.22
C MET A 78 13.00 -13.07 -14.81
N SER A 79 12.84 -13.40 -13.54
CA SER A 79 11.69 -14.10 -12.98
C SER A 79 10.72 -13.18 -12.22
N ILE A 80 11.04 -11.89 -12.10
CA ILE A 80 10.22 -10.93 -11.35
C ILE A 80 9.77 -9.76 -12.22
N GLY A 81 8.57 -9.22 -11.90
CA GLY A 81 8.16 -7.88 -12.32
C GLY A 81 8.32 -6.90 -11.15
N LEU A 82 8.67 -5.67 -11.45
CA LEU A 82 8.75 -4.59 -10.47
C LEU A 82 8.05 -3.35 -11.03
N ALA A 83 7.06 -2.84 -10.29
CA ALA A 83 6.47 -1.53 -10.51
C ALA A 83 6.58 -0.71 -9.21
N GLY A 84 7.24 0.43 -9.26
CA GLY A 84 7.63 1.17 -8.05
C GLY A 84 7.24 2.64 -8.07
N GLN A 85 7.66 3.38 -7.03
CA GLN A 85 7.46 4.83 -6.94
C GLN A 85 8.12 5.59 -8.10
N ASN A 86 9.26 5.10 -8.60
CA ASN A 86 9.91 5.62 -9.80
C ASN A 86 9.46 4.78 -10.99
N ALA A 87 8.67 5.36 -11.89
CA ALA A 87 8.22 4.71 -13.10
C ALA A 87 9.43 4.14 -13.87
N ALA A 88 9.40 2.84 -14.16
CA ALA A 88 10.42 2.16 -14.97
C ALA A 88 10.30 2.52 -16.46
N VAL A 89 9.35 3.38 -16.83
CA VAL A 89 9.06 3.80 -18.20
C VAL A 89 9.76 5.11 -18.54
N ASP A 90 10.30 5.21 -19.76
CA ASP A 90 10.87 6.45 -20.30
C ASP A 90 9.74 7.39 -20.72
N GLU A 91 9.70 8.58 -20.15
CA GLU A 91 8.69 9.60 -20.43
C GLU A 91 8.76 10.15 -21.88
N ASN A 92 9.91 10.03 -22.55
CA ASN A 92 10.12 10.49 -23.92
C ASN A 92 9.76 9.41 -24.97
N LEU A 93 9.38 8.23 -24.53
CA LEU A 93 8.83 7.17 -25.36
C LEU A 93 7.30 7.12 -25.22
N SER A 94 6.63 6.60 -26.23
CA SER A 94 5.21 6.26 -26.15
C SER A 94 4.97 5.03 -25.30
N GLY A 95 3.72 4.81 -24.85
CA GLY A 95 3.39 3.60 -24.09
C GLY A 95 3.78 2.32 -24.81
N ARG A 96 3.50 2.23 -26.12
CA ARG A 96 3.87 1.07 -26.95
C ARG A 96 5.38 0.90 -27.09
N GLU A 97 6.15 1.97 -27.23
CA GLU A 97 7.61 1.90 -27.31
C GLU A 97 8.23 1.44 -26.00
N ASN A 98 7.72 1.88 -24.86
CA ASN A 98 8.13 1.40 -23.54
C ASN A 98 7.93 -0.10 -23.39
N LEU A 99 6.74 -0.64 -23.70
CA LEU A 99 6.48 -2.08 -23.62
C LEU A 99 7.42 -2.88 -24.55
N ARG A 100 7.68 -2.38 -25.75
CA ARG A 100 8.63 -3.00 -26.68
C ARG A 100 10.07 -2.95 -26.17
N LEU A 101 10.47 -1.87 -25.52
CA LEU A 101 11.79 -1.71 -24.92
C LEU A 101 11.99 -2.78 -23.83
N VAL A 102 11.04 -2.87 -22.89
CA VAL A 102 11.09 -3.87 -21.82
C VAL A 102 11.11 -5.31 -22.39
N GLY A 103 10.27 -5.62 -23.38
CA GLY A 103 10.27 -6.93 -24.02
C GLY A 103 11.60 -7.28 -24.67
N ARG A 104 12.33 -6.32 -25.23
CA ARG A 104 13.69 -6.53 -25.76
C ARG A 104 14.71 -6.74 -24.65
N LEU A 105 14.62 -5.98 -23.56
CA LEU A 105 15.51 -6.10 -22.39
C LEU A 105 15.32 -7.45 -21.68
N THR A 106 14.12 -8.00 -21.73
CA THR A 106 13.80 -9.34 -21.19
C THR A 106 13.99 -10.47 -22.23
N HIS A 107 14.63 -10.16 -23.39
CA HIS A 107 14.97 -11.11 -24.45
C HIS A 107 13.80 -11.86 -25.10
N LEU A 108 12.59 -11.28 -25.08
CA LEU A 108 11.42 -11.87 -25.74
C LEU A 108 11.56 -11.82 -27.27
N PRO A 109 11.06 -12.84 -28.00
CA PRO A 109 10.97 -12.81 -29.46
C PRO A 109 10.13 -11.63 -29.96
N SER A 110 10.53 -11.00 -31.09
CA SER A 110 9.85 -9.78 -31.59
C SER A 110 8.35 -9.98 -31.87
N ALA A 111 7.94 -11.16 -32.31
CA ALA A 111 6.53 -11.49 -32.53
C ALA A 111 5.75 -11.53 -31.20
N GLU A 112 6.34 -12.07 -30.16
CA GLU A 112 5.76 -12.14 -28.81
C GLU A 112 5.68 -10.75 -28.18
N ILE A 113 6.73 -9.93 -28.31
CA ILE A 113 6.73 -8.53 -27.83
C ILE A 113 5.54 -7.77 -28.42
N LYS A 114 5.28 -7.90 -29.73
CA LYS A 114 4.13 -7.24 -30.37
C LYS A 114 2.82 -7.71 -29.75
N HIS A 115 2.59 -9.01 -29.70
CA HIS A 115 1.36 -9.62 -29.17
C HIS A 115 1.13 -9.21 -27.70
N ARG A 116 2.18 -9.29 -26.86
CA ARG A 116 2.09 -8.89 -25.44
C ARG A 116 1.82 -7.41 -25.28
N SER A 117 2.48 -6.55 -26.06
CA SER A 117 2.25 -5.11 -26.00
C SER A 117 0.80 -4.77 -26.37
N ASP A 118 0.24 -5.40 -27.42
CA ASP A 118 -1.15 -5.19 -27.83
C ASP A 118 -2.12 -5.62 -26.71
N ALA A 119 -1.94 -6.82 -26.15
CA ALA A 119 -2.78 -7.36 -25.09
C ALA A 119 -2.71 -6.51 -23.80
N LEU A 120 -1.51 -6.07 -23.38
CA LEU A 120 -1.35 -5.23 -22.19
C LEU A 120 -1.95 -3.84 -22.37
N LEU A 121 -1.77 -3.22 -23.55
CA LEU A 121 -2.40 -1.93 -23.83
C LEU A 121 -3.93 -2.00 -23.79
N GLU A 122 -4.51 -3.10 -24.22
CA GLU A 122 -5.95 -3.36 -24.11
C GLU A 122 -6.37 -3.61 -22.68
N GLN A 123 -5.70 -4.53 -21.96
CA GLN A 123 -5.97 -4.90 -20.56
C GLN A 123 -5.95 -3.69 -19.62
N PHE A 124 -5.01 -2.76 -19.85
CA PHE A 124 -4.84 -1.55 -19.03
C PHE A 124 -5.59 -0.32 -19.56
N ASP A 125 -6.47 -0.47 -20.56
CA ASP A 125 -7.23 0.63 -21.20
C ASP A 125 -6.33 1.78 -21.68
N LEU A 126 -5.20 1.45 -22.32
CA LEU A 126 -4.23 2.40 -22.85
C LEU A 126 -4.17 2.44 -24.38
N THR A 127 -4.99 1.65 -25.08
CA THR A 127 -4.98 1.53 -26.55
C THR A 127 -5.14 2.88 -27.25
N ARG A 128 -6.03 3.77 -26.74
CA ARG A 128 -6.24 5.10 -27.33
C ARG A 128 -5.05 6.05 -27.16
N ALA A 129 -4.18 5.77 -26.22
CA ALA A 129 -3.03 6.60 -25.88
C ALA A 129 -1.68 5.95 -26.25
N GLU A 130 -1.67 4.76 -26.83
CA GLU A 130 -0.49 3.92 -27.05
C GLU A 130 0.66 4.60 -27.80
N HIS A 131 0.35 5.55 -28.71
CA HIS A 131 1.33 6.31 -29.50
C HIS A 131 1.66 7.68 -28.91
N ARG A 132 1.01 8.09 -27.82
CA ARG A 132 1.32 9.35 -27.12
C ARG A 132 2.53 9.15 -26.24
N LEU A 133 3.37 10.18 -26.09
CA LEU A 133 4.51 10.18 -25.16
C LEU A 133 4.02 10.04 -23.71
N VAL A 134 4.68 9.21 -22.92
CA VAL A 134 4.28 8.92 -21.51
C VAL A 134 4.28 10.19 -20.65
N ARG A 135 5.14 11.18 -20.92
CA ARG A 135 5.10 12.49 -20.24
C ARG A 135 3.76 13.22 -20.35
N THR A 136 2.93 12.87 -21.35
CA THR A 136 1.58 13.46 -21.56
C THR A 136 0.46 12.64 -20.90
N TYR A 137 0.79 11.54 -20.22
CA TYR A 137 -0.17 10.70 -19.53
C TYR A 137 -0.60 11.34 -18.21
N SER A 138 -1.84 11.07 -17.76
CA SER A 138 -2.24 11.35 -16.40
C SER A 138 -1.49 10.44 -15.41
N GLY A 139 -1.50 10.78 -14.11
CA GLY A 139 -0.88 9.94 -13.07
C GLY A 139 -1.38 8.49 -13.13
N GLY A 140 -2.71 8.28 -13.21
CA GLY A 140 -3.29 6.95 -13.35
C GLY A 140 -2.87 6.22 -14.63
N MET A 141 -2.73 6.91 -15.75
CA MET A 141 -2.22 6.32 -17.00
C MET A 141 -0.74 5.95 -16.89
N ARG A 142 0.09 6.78 -16.23
CA ARG A 142 1.50 6.46 -15.99
C ARG A 142 1.62 5.22 -15.11
N ARG A 143 0.81 5.11 -14.05
CA ARG A 143 0.82 3.93 -13.18
C ARG A 143 0.40 2.66 -13.91
N ARG A 144 -0.63 2.74 -14.78
CA ARG A 144 -1.08 1.62 -15.59
C ARG A 144 -0.02 1.17 -16.61
N ILE A 145 0.69 2.08 -17.28
CA ILE A 145 1.75 1.68 -18.21
C ILE A 145 2.99 1.13 -17.49
N ASP A 146 3.33 1.62 -16.29
CA ASP A 146 4.41 1.10 -15.46
C ASP A 146 4.12 -0.35 -15.04
N LEU A 147 2.91 -0.63 -14.56
CA LEU A 147 2.49 -1.99 -14.24
C LEU A 147 2.44 -2.89 -15.48
N ALA A 148 1.93 -2.40 -16.61
CA ALA A 148 1.95 -3.12 -17.87
C ALA A 148 3.38 -3.48 -18.30
N ALA A 149 4.33 -2.56 -18.12
CA ALA A 149 5.75 -2.81 -18.44
C ALA A 149 6.33 -3.92 -17.57
N ALA A 150 6.04 -3.93 -16.26
CA ALA A 150 6.47 -4.99 -15.35
C ALA A 150 5.92 -6.38 -15.72
N LEU A 151 4.83 -6.45 -16.48
CA LEU A 151 4.13 -7.69 -16.87
C LEU A 151 4.46 -8.18 -18.29
N VAL A 152 5.31 -7.48 -19.04
CA VAL A 152 5.60 -7.82 -20.46
C VAL A 152 6.09 -9.26 -20.60
N HIS A 153 6.99 -9.71 -19.74
CA HIS A 153 7.61 -11.04 -19.77
C HIS A 153 6.87 -12.09 -18.94
N ARG A 154 5.65 -11.80 -18.43
CA ARG A 154 4.82 -12.70 -17.62
C ARG A 154 5.55 -13.24 -16.40
N PRO A 155 6.01 -12.38 -15.50
CA PRO A 155 6.73 -12.82 -14.32
C PRO A 155 5.81 -13.63 -13.40
N PRO A 156 6.26 -14.76 -12.82
CA PRO A 156 5.50 -15.49 -11.81
C PRO A 156 5.41 -14.74 -10.47
N VAL A 157 6.29 -13.75 -10.23
CA VAL A 157 6.29 -12.91 -9.03
C VAL A 157 6.31 -11.44 -9.41
N LEU A 158 5.41 -10.66 -8.82
CA LEU A 158 5.29 -9.22 -9.05
C LEU A 158 5.51 -8.46 -7.74
N PHE A 159 6.41 -7.50 -7.77
CA PHE A 159 6.67 -6.57 -6.67
C PHE A 159 6.07 -5.21 -6.98
N LEU A 160 5.29 -4.67 -6.03
CA LEU A 160 4.60 -3.39 -6.15
C LEU A 160 4.99 -2.49 -4.97
N ASP A 161 5.70 -1.40 -5.24
CA ASP A 161 6.10 -0.43 -4.21
C ASP A 161 5.11 0.73 -4.19
N GLU A 162 4.22 0.76 -3.20
CA GLU A 162 3.16 1.74 -3.00
C GLU A 162 2.32 1.99 -4.28
N PRO A 163 1.63 0.95 -4.82
CA PRO A 163 1.06 1.00 -6.16
C PRO A 163 -0.03 2.04 -6.37
N THR A 164 -0.71 2.50 -5.32
CA THR A 164 -1.85 3.41 -5.41
C THR A 164 -1.57 4.83 -4.94
N THR A 165 -0.35 5.12 -4.48
CA THR A 165 0.03 6.46 -4.02
C THR A 165 -0.16 7.49 -5.13
N GLY A 166 -0.84 8.61 -4.81
CA GLY A 166 -1.11 9.70 -5.76
C GLY A 166 -2.23 9.42 -6.78
N LEU A 167 -2.95 8.30 -6.67
CA LEU A 167 -4.09 7.99 -7.53
C LEU A 167 -5.40 8.50 -6.93
N ASP A 168 -6.29 8.97 -7.81
CA ASP A 168 -7.67 9.24 -7.44
C ASP A 168 -8.43 7.94 -7.06
N PRO A 169 -9.56 8.03 -6.29
CA PRO A 169 -10.27 6.85 -5.79
C PRO A 169 -10.70 5.86 -6.88
N ARG A 170 -11.10 6.36 -8.06
CA ARG A 170 -11.51 5.51 -9.18
C ARG A 170 -10.33 4.75 -9.75
N SER A 171 -9.23 5.45 -10.06
CA SER A 171 -8.00 4.84 -10.57
C SER A 171 -7.42 3.81 -9.60
N ARG A 172 -7.54 4.05 -8.28
CA ARG A 172 -7.16 3.09 -7.23
C ARG A 172 -7.99 1.81 -7.31
N THR A 173 -9.31 1.93 -7.38
CA THR A 173 -10.22 0.76 -7.49
C THR A 173 -9.96 -0.04 -8.77
N ASP A 174 -9.73 0.62 -9.90
CA ASP A 174 -9.41 -0.02 -11.17
C ASP A 174 -8.09 -0.81 -11.10
N LEU A 175 -7.07 -0.24 -10.42
CA LEU A 175 -5.77 -0.88 -10.21
C LEU A 175 -5.90 -2.11 -9.30
N TRP A 176 -6.65 -2.02 -8.22
CA TRP A 176 -6.92 -3.16 -7.33
C TRP A 176 -7.56 -4.33 -8.08
N GLY A 177 -8.61 -4.06 -8.89
CA GLY A 177 -9.21 -5.09 -9.74
C GLY A 177 -8.22 -5.73 -10.71
N THR A 178 -7.25 -4.96 -11.22
CA THR A 178 -6.18 -5.50 -12.07
C THR A 178 -5.26 -6.44 -11.29
N ILE A 179 -4.86 -6.07 -10.06
CA ILE A 179 -4.03 -6.92 -9.20
C ILE A 179 -4.77 -8.21 -8.83
N GLU A 180 -6.05 -8.12 -8.45
CA GLU A 180 -6.91 -9.28 -8.15
C GLU A 180 -6.94 -10.27 -9.33
N ASN A 181 -7.09 -9.78 -10.56
CA ASN A 181 -7.07 -10.63 -11.77
C ASN A 181 -5.71 -11.30 -11.99
N LEU A 182 -4.60 -10.59 -11.79
CA LEU A 182 -3.25 -11.16 -11.93
C LEU A 182 -3.01 -12.31 -10.94
N VAL A 183 -3.49 -12.17 -9.72
CA VAL A 183 -3.39 -13.21 -8.69
C VAL A 183 -4.28 -14.41 -9.03
N ALA A 184 -5.51 -14.16 -9.52
CA ALA A 184 -6.40 -15.22 -10.00
C ALA A 184 -5.80 -16.01 -11.17
N ASP A 185 -4.95 -15.36 -12.00
CA ASP A 185 -4.17 -15.99 -13.07
C ASP A 185 -2.90 -16.72 -12.57
N GLY A 186 -2.64 -16.72 -11.24
CA GLY A 186 -1.56 -17.46 -10.60
C GLY A 186 -0.28 -16.65 -10.33
N THR A 187 -0.27 -15.34 -10.57
CA THR A 187 0.87 -14.47 -10.21
C THR A 187 0.94 -14.29 -8.70
N THR A 188 2.12 -14.45 -8.11
CA THR A 188 2.37 -14.09 -6.70
C THR A 188 2.67 -12.60 -6.61
N VAL A 189 2.07 -11.90 -5.66
CA VAL A 189 2.27 -10.45 -5.50
C VAL A 189 2.82 -10.15 -4.11
N LEU A 190 3.89 -9.35 -4.04
CA LEU A 190 4.30 -8.65 -2.83
C LEU A 190 4.06 -7.16 -3.05
N LEU A 191 3.20 -6.55 -2.24
CA LEU A 191 2.98 -5.11 -2.27
C LEU A 191 3.41 -4.45 -0.97
N THR A 192 4.04 -3.28 -1.09
CA THR A 192 4.24 -2.39 0.07
C THR A 192 3.16 -1.33 0.06
N THR A 193 2.64 -0.99 1.22
CA THR A 193 1.66 0.08 1.36
C THR A 193 1.68 0.70 2.75
N GLN A 194 1.25 1.95 2.83
CA GLN A 194 0.84 2.61 4.07
C GLN A 194 -0.69 2.74 4.17
N HIS A 195 -1.41 2.36 3.09
CA HIS A 195 -2.86 2.44 3.03
C HIS A 195 -3.48 1.14 3.54
N LEU A 196 -4.10 1.22 4.71
CA LEU A 196 -4.72 0.07 5.39
C LEU A 196 -5.87 -0.54 4.59
N GLU A 197 -6.65 0.29 3.87
CA GLU A 197 -7.71 -0.16 2.97
C GLU A 197 -7.19 -1.04 1.82
N GLU A 198 -6.00 -0.71 1.28
CA GLU A 198 -5.35 -1.51 0.23
C GLU A 198 -4.91 -2.87 0.75
N ALA A 199 -4.28 -2.90 1.95
CA ALA A 199 -3.88 -4.15 2.59
C ALA A 199 -5.10 -5.01 2.95
N ASP A 200 -6.17 -4.41 3.50
CA ASP A 200 -7.41 -5.10 3.86
C ASP A 200 -8.11 -5.73 2.67
N ARG A 201 -8.07 -5.07 1.51
CA ARG A 201 -8.72 -5.52 0.30
C ARG A 201 -7.94 -6.58 -0.48
N LEU A 202 -6.64 -6.39 -0.61
CA LEU A 202 -5.83 -7.18 -1.56
C LEU A 202 -5.05 -8.31 -0.89
N ALA A 203 -4.58 -8.12 0.36
CA ALA A 203 -3.62 -9.03 0.94
C ALA A 203 -4.27 -10.28 1.54
N ASP A 204 -3.79 -11.46 1.12
CA ASP A 204 -4.09 -12.73 1.79
C ASP A 204 -3.41 -12.81 3.15
N ARG A 205 -2.19 -12.28 3.25
CA ARG A 205 -1.44 -12.10 4.50
C ARG A 205 -0.83 -10.71 4.55
N ILE A 206 -0.77 -10.16 5.75
CA ILE A 206 -0.22 -8.84 6.04
C ILE A 206 0.92 -9.01 7.04
N VAL A 207 2.05 -8.39 6.74
CA VAL A 207 3.17 -8.22 7.66
C VAL A 207 3.27 -6.74 7.98
N VAL A 208 3.09 -6.39 9.26
CA VAL A 208 3.20 -5.01 9.74
C VAL A 208 4.63 -4.76 10.16
N ILE A 209 5.28 -3.80 9.49
CA ILE A 209 6.66 -3.40 9.78
C ILE A 209 6.65 -2.00 10.39
N ASP A 210 7.35 -1.84 11.51
CA ASP A 210 7.59 -0.54 12.12
C ASP A 210 9.03 -0.46 12.64
N HIS A 211 9.69 0.68 12.43
CA HIS A 211 11.09 0.92 12.83
C HIS A 211 12.08 -0.21 12.47
N GLY A 212 11.87 -0.85 11.32
CA GLY A 212 12.73 -1.94 10.82
C GLY A 212 12.46 -3.31 11.44
N GLU A 213 11.38 -3.49 12.17
CA GLU A 213 11.00 -4.73 12.83
C GLU A 213 9.60 -5.19 12.41
N VAL A 214 9.36 -6.50 12.37
CA VAL A 214 8.01 -7.05 12.20
C VAL A 214 7.30 -7.01 13.54
N ILE A 215 6.23 -6.20 13.65
CA ILE A 215 5.46 -6.04 14.88
C ILE A 215 4.19 -6.90 14.91
N ALA A 216 3.66 -7.29 13.74
CA ALA A 216 2.54 -8.21 13.63
C ALA A 216 2.52 -8.88 12.26
N GLU A 217 1.93 -10.09 12.21
CA GLU A 217 1.69 -10.84 10.99
C GLU A 217 0.39 -11.62 11.09
N GLY A 218 -0.35 -11.76 9.99
CA GLY A 218 -1.58 -12.55 9.90
C GLY A 218 -2.45 -12.16 8.71
N THR A 219 -3.61 -12.79 8.56
CA THR A 219 -4.68 -12.32 7.68
C THR A 219 -5.30 -11.04 8.26
N ALA A 220 -6.00 -10.25 7.44
CA ALA A 220 -6.73 -9.08 7.92
C ALA A 220 -7.70 -9.44 9.07
N THR A 221 -8.41 -10.57 8.94
CA THR A 221 -9.33 -11.07 9.98
C THR A 221 -8.61 -11.42 11.28
N GLU A 222 -7.46 -12.12 11.22
CA GLU A 222 -6.65 -12.49 12.39
C GLU A 222 -6.13 -11.25 13.11
N LEU A 223 -5.63 -10.26 12.35
CA LEU A 223 -5.12 -9.02 12.91
C LEU A 223 -6.22 -8.20 13.59
N LYS A 224 -7.37 -8.03 12.95
CA LYS A 224 -8.55 -7.37 13.54
C LYS A 224 -9.04 -8.09 14.81
N GLY A 225 -9.05 -9.42 14.79
CA GLY A 225 -9.46 -10.25 15.92
C GLY A 225 -8.59 -10.11 17.18
N ARG A 226 -7.32 -9.66 17.04
CA ARG A 226 -6.44 -9.39 18.22
C ARG A 226 -6.94 -8.24 19.09
N LEU A 227 -7.69 -7.29 18.53
CA LEU A 227 -8.29 -6.17 19.28
C LEU A 227 -9.61 -6.52 19.99
N GLY A 228 -10.17 -7.69 19.71
CA GLY A 228 -11.53 -8.04 20.11
C GLY A 228 -12.48 -8.05 18.91
N SER A 229 -13.74 -8.41 19.14
CA SER A 229 -14.73 -8.56 18.05
C SER A 229 -15.42 -7.26 17.66
N THR A 230 -15.28 -6.19 18.45
CA THR A 230 -16.06 -4.96 18.27
C THR A 230 -15.33 -3.73 18.81
N VAL A 231 -15.56 -2.58 18.16
CA VAL A 231 -15.06 -1.26 18.58
C VAL A 231 -16.25 -0.35 18.86
N ILE A 232 -16.24 0.29 20.04
CA ILE A 232 -17.16 1.37 20.40
C ILE A 232 -16.44 2.70 20.16
N GLU A 233 -16.93 3.48 19.23
CA GLU A 233 -16.40 4.81 18.91
C GLU A 233 -17.25 5.89 19.59
N VAL A 234 -16.59 6.78 20.34
CA VAL A 234 -17.25 7.82 21.13
C VAL A 234 -16.59 9.16 20.85
N GLY A 235 -17.37 10.14 20.39
CA GLY A 235 -16.90 11.50 20.12
C GLY A 235 -17.47 12.53 21.08
N PHE A 236 -16.66 13.52 21.47
CA PHE A 236 -17.00 14.65 22.33
C PHE A 236 -16.74 15.98 21.64
N GLY A 237 -17.28 17.05 22.18
CA GLY A 237 -17.04 18.42 21.70
C GLY A 237 -15.64 18.95 22.05
N ASP A 238 -14.98 18.36 23.05
CA ASP A 238 -13.67 18.79 23.54
C ASP A 238 -12.80 17.62 24.03
N ALA A 239 -11.49 17.85 24.13
CA ALA A 239 -10.54 16.87 24.62
C ALA A 239 -10.66 16.57 26.13
N ALA A 240 -11.25 17.47 26.92
CA ALA A 240 -11.46 17.25 28.34
C ALA A 240 -12.56 16.21 28.58
N GLY A 241 -13.61 16.19 27.74
CA GLY A 241 -14.63 15.14 27.72
C GLY A 241 -14.02 13.77 27.41
N VAL A 242 -13.15 13.69 26.40
CA VAL A 242 -12.42 12.45 26.04
C VAL A 242 -11.60 11.95 27.23
N ALA A 243 -10.79 12.81 27.86
CA ALA A 243 -9.93 12.41 28.99
C ALA A 243 -10.73 11.85 30.16
N ARG A 244 -11.84 12.51 30.54
CA ARG A 244 -12.70 12.02 31.63
C ARG A 244 -13.40 10.72 31.28
N ALA A 245 -13.88 10.56 30.05
CA ALA A 245 -14.53 9.34 29.58
C ALA A 245 -13.59 8.16 29.53
N THR A 246 -12.37 8.34 29.03
CA THR A 246 -11.35 7.27 28.94
C THR A 246 -10.95 6.75 30.33
N GLU A 247 -10.84 7.63 31.33
CA GLU A 247 -10.56 7.23 32.72
C GLU A 247 -11.68 6.34 33.29
N GLN A 248 -12.95 6.65 33.02
CA GLN A 248 -14.11 5.86 33.48
C GLN A 248 -14.24 4.51 32.78
N LEU A 249 -13.84 4.45 31.51
CA LEU A 249 -14.06 3.29 30.65
C LEU A 249 -12.83 2.35 30.52
N ALA A 250 -11.67 2.73 31.10
CA ALA A 250 -10.43 1.96 30.99
C ALA A 250 -10.54 0.48 31.41
N ARG A 251 -11.50 0.15 32.28
CA ARG A 251 -11.77 -1.22 32.74
C ARG A 251 -12.49 -2.10 31.72
N LEU A 252 -13.16 -1.50 30.72
CA LEU A 252 -14.00 -2.23 29.77
C LEU A 252 -13.22 -2.82 28.59
N GLY A 253 -12.05 -2.26 28.27
CA GLY A 253 -11.21 -2.71 27.16
C GLY A 253 -10.07 -1.77 26.85
N ALA A 254 -9.33 -2.06 25.76
CA ALA A 254 -8.26 -1.21 25.29
C ALA A 254 -8.83 0.06 24.68
N ILE A 255 -8.27 1.23 25.07
CA ILE A 255 -8.70 2.53 24.57
C ILE A 255 -7.59 3.17 23.75
N SER A 256 -7.94 3.68 22.56
CA SER A 256 -7.11 4.55 21.76
C SER A 256 -7.82 5.90 21.55
N THR A 257 -7.08 7.01 21.62
CA THR A 257 -7.63 8.38 21.51
C THR A 257 -7.14 9.04 20.23
N ASP A 258 -8.05 9.80 19.58
CA ASP A 258 -7.76 10.57 18.38
C ASP A 258 -8.52 11.90 18.44
N GLY A 259 -7.82 12.97 18.81
CA GLY A 259 -8.40 14.32 18.93
C GLY A 259 -9.55 14.38 19.94
N HIS A 260 -10.76 14.57 19.42
CA HIS A 260 -11.98 14.71 20.22
C HIS A 260 -12.81 13.42 20.31
N GLN A 261 -12.23 12.29 19.96
CA GLN A 261 -12.87 10.97 20.02
C GLN A 261 -11.94 9.92 20.60
N PHE A 262 -12.54 8.83 21.09
CA PHE A 262 -11.80 7.62 21.44
C PHE A 262 -12.48 6.37 20.88
N ARG A 263 -11.71 5.29 20.77
CA ARG A 263 -12.15 3.98 20.34
C ARG A 263 -11.87 2.99 21.46
N LEU A 264 -12.90 2.27 21.90
CA LEU A 264 -12.85 1.25 22.92
C LEU A 264 -13.00 -0.13 22.27
N SER A 265 -11.97 -0.96 22.32
CA SER A 265 -11.99 -2.31 21.77
C SER A 265 -12.50 -3.28 22.81
N VAL A 266 -13.55 -4.05 22.46
CA VAL A 266 -14.26 -4.96 23.38
C VAL A 266 -14.56 -6.32 22.73
N THR A 267 -14.79 -7.34 23.55
CA THR A 267 -15.10 -8.71 23.08
C THR A 267 -16.61 -8.93 22.88
N ASP A 268 -17.46 -8.35 23.74
CA ASP A 268 -18.92 -8.40 23.62
C ASP A 268 -19.47 -6.99 23.40
N GLY A 269 -19.66 -6.65 22.13
CA GLY A 269 -20.04 -5.31 21.72
C GLY A 269 -21.37 -4.83 22.31
N ALA A 270 -22.38 -5.67 22.39
CA ALA A 270 -23.70 -5.28 22.88
C ALA A 270 -23.70 -5.02 24.38
N ALA A 271 -23.10 -5.90 25.18
CA ALA A 271 -22.98 -5.72 26.62
C ALA A 271 -22.09 -4.53 26.97
N ALA A 272 -20.92 -4.42 26.32
CA ALA A 272 -20.00 -3.31 26.53
C ALA A 272 -20.59 -1.95 26.11
N MET A 273 -21.41 -1.89 25.06
CA MET A 273 -22.12 -0.66 24.67
C MET A 273 -23.07 -0.20 25.78
N LEU A 274 -23.85 -1.10 26.36
CA LEU A 274 -24.74 -0.77 27.47
C LEU A 274 -23.97 -0.29 28.71
N GLU A 275 -22.84 -0.93 29.02
CA GLU A 275 -21.97 -0.49 30.12
C GLU A 275 -21.31 0.86 29.84
N THR A 276 -20.89 1.11 28.60
CA THR A 276 -20.33 2.40 28.16
C THR A 276 -21.36 3.52 28.38
N VAL A 277 -22.60 3.33 27.90
CA VAL A 277 -23.67 4.34 28.06
C VAL A 277 -23.94 4.61 29.56
N ARG A 278 -24.05 3.56 30.38
CA ARG A 278 -24.27 3.72 31.83
C ARG A 278 -23.13 4.45 32.53
N ALA A 279 -21.89 4.15 32.16
CA ALA A 279 -20.71 4.79 32.76
C ALA A 279 -20.62 6.27 32.37
N LEU A 280 -20.92 6.62 31.11
CA LEU A 280 -20.98 8.01 30.65
C LEU A 280 -22.10 8.80 31.34
N ASP A 281 -23.32 8.23 31.45
CA ASP A 281 -24.44 8.84 32.14
C ASP A 281 -24.14 9.09 33.63
N ALA A 282 -23.59 8.10 34.32
CA ALA A 282 -23.20 8.23 35.74
C ALA A 282 -22.11 9.30 35.97
N ALA A 283 -21.27 9.55 34.97
CA ALA A 283 -20.23 10.56 35.01
C ALA A 283 -20.72 11.96 34.51
N HIS A 284 -21.98 12.07 34.13
CA HIS A 284 -22.56 13.26 33.49
C HIS A 284 -21.79 13.73 32.27
N LEU A 285 -21.39 12.75 31.40
CA LEU A 285 -20.68 12.97 30.16
C LEU A 285 -21.62 12.72 28.97
N GLU A 286 -21.88 13.76 28.19
CA GLU A 286 -22.76 13.70 27.01
C GLU A 286 -21.89 13.58 25.74
N PRO A 287 -21.80 12.40 25.12
CA PRO A 287 -21.08 12.25 23.84
C PRO A 287 -21.91 12.88 22.70
N LEU A 288 -21.21 13.46 21.71
CA LEU A 288 -21.83 13.93 20.47
C LEU A 288 -22.12 12.77 19.51
N THR A 289 -21.26 11.75 19.50
CA THR A 289 -21.42 10.56 18.68
C THR A 289 -21.10 9.31 19.50
N LEU A 290 -21.85 8.23 19.24
CA LEU A 290 -21.65 6.92 19.82
C LEU A 290 -22.00 5.87 18.76
N ALA A 291 -21.04 5.06 18.36
CA ALA A 291 -21.22 4.04 17.33
C ALA A 291 -20.58 2.71 17.74
N LEU A 292 -21.21 1.62 17.32
CA LEU A 292 -20.66 0.26 17.42
C LEU A 292 -20.25 -0.19 16.02
N ARG A 293 -19.03 -0.63 15.85
CA ARG A 293 -18.53 -1.13 14.57
C ARG A 293 -17.54 -2.29 14.72
N GLU A 294 -17.30 -3.00 13.63
CA GLU A 294 -16.22 -3.98 13.59
C GLU A 294 -14.85 -3.27 13.61
N PRO A 295 -13.79 -3.90 14.18
CA PRO A 295 -12.45 -3.38 14.12
C PRO A 295 -11.96 -3.22 12.68
N THR A 296 -11.25 -2.15 12.42
CA THR A 296 -10.53 -1.93 11.16
C THR A 296 -9.04 -2.23 11.33
N LEU A 297 -8.30 -2.31 10.24
CA LEU A 297 -6.83 -2.38 10.32
C LEU A 297 -6.23 -1.09 10.90
N ASP A 298 -6.91 0.07 10.77
CA ASP A 298 -6.50 1.32 11.44
C ASP A 298 -6.46 1.16 12.95
N ASP A 299 -7.47 0.51 13.53
CA ASP A 299 -7.52 0.25 14.97
C ASP A 299 -6.39 -0.67 15.41
N VAL A 300 -6.09 -1.70 14.61
CA VAL A 300 -4.95 -2.60 14.85
C VAL A 300 -3.65 -1.82 14.83
N PHE A 301 -3.43 -1.04 13.77
CA PHE A 301 -2.20 -0.27 13.60
C PHE A 301 -1.99 0.72 14.75
N LEU A 302 -3.04 1.47 15.10
CA LEU A 302 -3.01 2.42 16.22
C LEU A 302 -2.69 1.75 17.56
N SER A 303 -3.24 0.55 17.81
CA SER A 303 -2.99 -0.20 19.05
C SER A 303 -1.56 -0.74 19.13
N LEU A 304 -0.94 -1.10 18.00
CA LEU A 304 0.40 -1.67 17.92
C LEU A 304 1.49 -0.60 17.96
N THR A 305 1.29 0.54 17.30
CA THR A 305 2.30 1.60 17.14
C THR A 305 2.11 2.78 18.07
N GLY A 306 0.91 2.96 18.64
CA GLY A 306 0.55 4.10 19.49
C GLY A 306 0.28 5.40 18.72
N HIS A 307 0.33 5.39 17.39
CA HIS A 307 0.01 6.54 16.51
C HIS A 307 -0.82 6.08 15.31
N ALA A 308 -1.69 6.96 14.80
CA ALA A 308 -2.51 6.67 13.63
C ALA A 308 -1.63 6.53 12.37
N ALA A 309 -2.08 5.72 11.40
CA ALA A 309 -1.46 5.68 10.09
C ALA A 309 -1.48 7.09 9.47
N GLU A 310 -0.36 7.51 8.86
CA GLU A 310 -0.27 8.82 8.23
C GLU A 310 -1.34 8.93 7.12
N VAL A 311 -2.24 9.91 7.24
CA VAL A 311 -3.13 10.30 6.15
C VAL A 311 -2.27 11.10 5.16
N PRO A 312 -2.20 10.74 3.87
CA PRO A 312 -1.41 11.47 2.90
C PRO A 312 -1.92 12.91 2.83
N THR A 313 -1.09 13.87 3.26
CA THR A 313 -1.29 15.28 2.94
C THR A 313 -1.03 15.45 1.44
N PRO A 314 -1.90 16.18 0.70
CA PRO A 314 -1.62 16.56 -0.69
C PRO A 314 -0.25 17.26 -0.73
N SER A 315 0.64 16.84 -1.63
CA SER A 315 1.94 17.45 -1.80
C SER A 315 1.76 18.91 -2.24
N GLU A 316 2.62 19.81 -1.76
CA GLU A 316 2.58 21.26 -2.11
C GLU A 316 2.66 21.49 -3.63
N ASP A 317 3.17 20.54 -4.40
CA ASP A 317 3.18 20.55 -5.86
C ASP A 317 1.78 20.54 -6.51
N ASP A 318 0.76 20.01 -5.83
CA ASP A 318 -0.63 20.00 -6.33
C ASP A 318 -1.29 21.39 -6.20
N ASP A 319 -0.89 22.20 -5.24
CA ASP A 319 -1.39 23.57 -5.05
C ASP A 319 -0.79 24.54 -6.09
N GLU A 320 0.45 24.33 -6.55
CA GLU A 320 1.04 25.12 -7.65
C GLU A 320 0.36 24.84 -8.99
N ALA A 321 -0.01 23.59 -9.27
CA ALA A 321 -0.73 23.23 -10.50
C ALA A 321 -2.14 23.83 -10.55
N LEU A 322 -2.84 23.88 -9.41
CA LEU A 322 -4.16 24.51 -9.28
C LEU A 322 -4.10 26.04 -9.38
N THR A 323 -3.04 26.67 -8.87
CA THR A 323 -2.85 28.11 -8.95
C THR A 323 -2.41 28.57 -10.34
N ALA A 324 -1.60 27.78 -11.05
CA ALA A 324 -1.20 28.02 -12.44
C ALA A 324 -2.40 27.91 -13.41
N SER A 325 -3.28 26.93 -13.22
CA SER A 325 -4.51 26.76 -14.00
C SER A 325 -5.51 27.92 -13.82
N ARG A 326 -5.57 28.54 -12.64
CA ARG A 326 -6.43 29.71 -12.38
C ARG A 326 -5.88 31.01 -12.95
N ARG A 327 -4.55 31.17 -13.08
CA ARG A 327 -3.92 32.35 -13.73
C ARG A 327 -4.07 32.32 -15.25
N GLY A 328 -4.03 31.17 -15.90
CA GLY A 328 -4.20 31.02 -17.36
C GLY A 328 -5.61 31.36 -17.87
N ARG A 329 -6.65 31.30 -17.04
CA ARG A 329 -8.03 31.62 -17.42
C ARG A 329 -8.41 33.12 -17.30
N ARG A 330 -7.56 33.97 -16.69
CA ARG A 330 -7.84 35.38 -16.49
C ARG A 330 -7.25 36.33 -17.58
N SER A 331 -6.38 35.82 -18.47
CA SER A 331 -5.73 36.63 -19.50
C SER A 331 -6.41 36.56 -20.88
N GLY A 332 -7.60 35.96 -21.01
CA GLY A 332 -8.30 35.71 -22.26
C GLY A 332 -9.53 36.56 -22.54
N THR A 333 -9.78 37.68 -21.83
CA THR A 333 -10.90 38.60 -22.16
C THR A 333 -10.44 40.05 -22.13
N GLY A 334 -10.12 40.58 -23.28
CA GLY A 334 -9.86 42.03 -23.46
C GLY A 334 -9.31 42.39 -24.82
N GLY A 335 -10.17 42.73 -25.76
CA GLY A 335 -9.70 43.37 -26.99
C GLY A 335 -10.59 43.15 -28.20
N VAL A 336 -11.83 43.61 -28.14
CA VAL A 336 -12.56 44.02 -29.34
C VAL A 336 -12.94 45.49 -29.17
N SER A 337 -12.37 46.38 -29.96
CA SER A 337 -12.90 47.67 -30.43
C SER A 337 -11.84 48.37 -31.27
N THR A 338 -12.06 48.63 -32.41
CA THR A 338 -12.58 49.50 -33.43
C THR A 338 -11.89 49.22 -34.75
#